data_c9e94064c96cf5d50ae2fcf156b77c5e
#
_entry.id   c9e94064c96cf5d50ae2fcf156b77c5e
#
_cell.length_a   1.000
_cell.length_b   1.000
_cell.length_c   1.000
_cell.angle_alpha   90.00
_cell.angle_beta   90.00
_cell.angle_gamma   90.00
#
_symmetry.space_group_name_H-M   'P 1'
#
loop_
_entity.id
_entity.type
_entity.pdbx_description
1 polymer ?
#
loop_
_entity_poly.entity_id
_entity_poly.type
_entity_poly.pdbx_seq_one_letter_code
_entity_poly.pdbx_strand_id
1 'polypeptide(L)'
;MPIAGKNKNRFEVMRDIWNEITEWSEGEKPFSIARVIQTWRSAPRSSGAVMIVGEGMEVAGSVSGGCIEGAVIEEALEVLQDGIPRRLDYGVEDELALSVGLSCGGEVSVLVEKHWAFSEEEQTREVWKSLCEAMQNNEPAVLLSKTANSGSSPLLILPDSDTVGDWGEKTLEAKENALEAYRARENRLLKIGDEETFIQVFPRRDQLLIIGAGHITLPLVQFAKALDFQTVVIDPRKVFATRERFIEKPDHLLDQWPQDALEDWPLHEDTYAILLTHDPKIDDPALKILLKHDLPYIGALGSRKTHAKRCVRLEEAGISTGKIQSVKGPAGMDIGAKTAGEIALSMIGEVIAAKRGRL
;
A
#
# COMPACT_ATOMS: atom_id res chain seq x y z
N MET A 1 29.64 -10.16 -10.05
CA MET A 1 28.40 -9.58 -10.58
C MET A 1 27.46 -9.39 -9.40
N PRO A 2 27.07 -8.17 -9.02
CA PRO A 2 26.10 -7.97 -7.98
C PRO A 2 24.72 -8.26 -8.58
N ILE A 3 24.00 -9.18 -7.96
CA ILE A 3 22.61 -9.49 -8.25
C ILE A 3 21.80 -8.22 -7.94
N ALA A 4 21.23 -7.62 -8.98
CA ALA A 4 20.30 -6.52 -8.84
C ALA A 4 19.11 -7.00 -8.00
N GLY A 5 19.09 -6.64 -6.73
CA GLY A 5 17.95 -6.84 -5.86
C GLY A 5 16.78 -6.05 -6.42
N LYS A 6 15.77 -6.75 -6.94
CA LYS A 6 14.50 -6.15 -7.34
C LYS A 6 13.92 -5.45 -6.12
N ASN A 7 13.89 -4.14 -6.18
CA ASN A 7 13.38 -3.26 -5.13
C ASN A 7 11.84 -3.38 -5.14
N LYS A 8 11.29 -4.36 -4.42
CA LYS A 8 9.88 -4.76 -4.43
C LYS A 8 8.93 -3.85 -3.64
N ASN A 9 9.25 -2.57 -3.37
CA ASN A 9 8.34 -1.73 -2.61
C ASN A 9 8.55 -0.24 -2.86
N ARG A 10 7.80 0.29 -3.81
CA ARG A 10 7.67 1.73 -4.02
C ARG A 10 6.23 2.15 -4.30
N PHE A 11 5.23 1.52 -3.66
CA PHE A 11 3.81 1.81 -3.91
C PHE A 11 3.15 2.68 -2.84
N GLU A 12 3.90 3.09 -1.83
CA GLU A 12 3.37 3.80 -0.67
C GLU A 12 2.97 5.26 -0.95
N VAL A 13 3.22 5.77 -2.13
CA VAL A 13 3.40 7.20 -2.35
C VAL A 13 2.10 8.00 -2.46
N MET A 14 1.06 7.49 -3.13
CA MET A 14 -0.25 8.16 -3.16
C MET A 14 -1.04 7.87 -1.89
N ARG A 15 -0.81 6.71 -1.28
CA ARG A 15 -1.45 6.31 -0.02
C ARG A 15 -0.97 7.16 1.17
N ASP A 16 0.23 7.73 1.11
CA ASP A 16 0.76 8.61 2.17
C ASP A 16 -0.16 9.77 2.50
N ILE A 17 -0.89 10.28 1.49
CA ILE A 17 -1.81 11.44 1.60
C ILE A 17 -3.22 11.10 1.11
N TRP A 18 -3.60 9.80 1.16
CA TRP A 18 -4.90 9.37 0.66
C TRP A 18 -6.07 10.00 1.41
N ASN A 19 -5.93 10.18 2.73
CA ASN A 19 -6.95 10.81 3.55
C ASN A 19 -7.17 12.27 3.16
N GLU A 20 -6.07 13.01 2.93
CA GLU A 20 -6.12 14.41 2.49
C GLU A 20 -6.73 14.52 1.08
N ILE A 21 -6.37 13.62 0.15
CA ILE A 21 -6.95 13.61 -1.20
C ILE A 21 -8.45 13.35 -1.13
N THR A 22 -8.90 12.38 -0.34
CA THR A 22 -10.33 12.05 -0.21
C THR A 22 -11.10 13.16 0.48
N GLU A 23 -10.58 13.71 1.58
CA GLU A 23 -11.19 14.85 2.28
C GLU A 23 -11.36 16.07 1.35
N TRP A 24 -10.31 16.40 0.58
CA TRP A 24 -10.39 17.54 -0.35
C TRP A 24 -11.31 17.24 -1.53
N SER A 25 -11.38 15.99 -2.00
CA SER A 25 -12.28 15.61 -3.11
C SER A 25 -13.75 15.62 -2.75
N GLU A 26 -14.09 15.47 -1.47
CA GLU A 26 -15.43 15.64 -0.92
C GLU A 26 -15.81 17.12 -0.68
N GLY A 27 -14.84 18.00 -0.71
CA GLY A 27 -15.02 19.43 -0.54
C GLY A 27 -15.61 20.09 -1.79
N GLU A 28 -15.95 21.39 -1.67
CA GLU A 28 -16.51 22.19 -2.78
C GLU A 28 -15.43 22.88 -3.62
N LYS A 29 -14.18 22.91 -3.15
CA LYS A 29 -13.08 23.65 -3.79
C LYS A 29 -12.22 22.72 -4.62
N PRO A 30 -12.03 23.00 -5.91
CA PRO A 30 -11.14 22.23 -6.74
C PRO A 30 -9.67 22.37 -6.30
N PHE A 31 -8.89 21.36 -6.56
CA PHE A 31 -7.45 21.33 -6.36
C PHE A 31 -6.74 20.62 -7.51
N SER A 32 -5.45 20.89 -7.67
CA SER A 32 -4.58 20.18 -8.61
C SER A 32 -3.88 19.03 -7.93
N ILE A 33 -3.65 17.98 -8.71
CA ILE A 33 -2.83 16.83 -8.32
C ILE A 33 -1.57 16.80 -9.18
N ALA A 34 -0.41 16.78 -8.52
CA ALA A 34 0.90 16.65 -9.15
C ALA A 34 1.44 15.24 -8.83
N ARG A 35 1.73 14.44 -9.87
CA ARG A 35 2.21 13.07 -9.74
C ARG A 35 3.57 12.91 -10.37
N VAL A 36 4.51 12.31 -9.65
CA VAL A 36 5.80 11.88 -10.24
C VAL A 36 5.54 10.72 -11.18
N ILE A 37 5.72 10.94 -12.47
CA ILE A 37 5.49 9.91 -13.51
C ILE A 37 6.77 9.16 -13.87
N GLN A 38 7.93 9.80 -13.74
CA GLN A 38 9.23 9.19 -14.03
C GLN A 38 10.32 9.76 -13.13
N THR A 39 11.30 8.93 -12.80
CA THR A 39 12.51 9.34 -12.09
C THR A 39 13.73 8.67 -12.69
N TRP A 40 14.86 9.38 -12.74
CA TRP A 40 16.15 8.86 -13.21
C TRP A 40 17.25 9.11 -12.19
N ARG A 41 18.13 8.16 -11.96
CA ARG A 41 19.19 8.19 -10.93
C ARG A 41 18.63 8.32 -9.50
N SER A 42 19.27 9.11 -8.65
CA SER A 42 18.90 9.28 -7.23
C SER A 42 17.84 10.37 -7.06
N ALA A 43 16.57 9.99 -7.21
CA ALA A 43 15.45 10.89 -6.90
C ALA A 43 14.99 10.66 -5.44
N PRO A 44 14.70 11.72 -4.67
CA PRO A 44 14.24 11.62 -3.27
C PRO A 44 12.88 10.93 -3.14
N ARG A 45 12.00 11.13 -4.13
CA ARG A 45 10.67 10.49 -4.21
C ARG A 45 10.60 9.58 -5.42
N SER A 46 9.82 8.51 -5.34
CA SER A 46 9.69 7.55 -6.43
C SER A 46 8.52 7.88 -7.36
N SER A 47 8.51 7.26 -8.54
CA SER A 47 7.36 7.30 -9.45
C SER A 47 6.08 6.88 -8.71
N GLY A 48 5.01 7.67 -8.87
CA GLY A 48 3.76 7.55 -8.13
C GLY A 48 3.66 8.47 -6.90
N ALA A 49 4.73 9.20 -6.52
CA ALA A 49 4.68 10.25 -5.50
C ALA A 49 3.70 11.34 -5.89
N VAL A 50 2.98 11.87 -4.89
CA VAL A 50 1.89 12.81 -5.12
C VAL A 50 2.02 14.02 -4.22
N MET A 51 1.64 15.17 -4.76
CA MET A 51 1.39 16.41 -4.05
C MET A 51 0.06 16.97 -4.54
N ILE A 52 -0.77 17.49 -3.66
CA ILE A 52 -1.98 18.20 -4.00
C ILE A 52 -1.84 19.69 -3.61
N VAL A 53 -2.44 20.55 -4.44
CA VAL A 53 -2.36 22.01 -4.28
C VAL A 53 -3.75 22.61 -4.44
N GLY A 54 -4.22 23.31 -3.39
CA GLY A 54 -5.48 24.05 -3.38
C GLY A 54 -5.32 25.48 -3.92
N GLU A 55 -6.44 26.15 -4.23
CA GLU A 55 -6.47 27.54 -4.74
C GLU A 55 -5.85 28.56 -3.77
N GLY A 56 -5.93 28.31 -2.46
CA GLY A 56 -5.34 29.16 -1.42
C GLY A 56 -3.88 28.80 -1.09
N MET A 57 -3.20 28.06 -1.95
CA MET A 57 -1.82 27.55 -1.74
C MET A 57 -1.71 26.53 -0.60
N GLU A 58 -2.79 25.90 -0.19
CA GLU A 58 -2.75 24.75 0.71
C GLU A 58 -2.06 23.56 -0.03
N VAL A 59 -1.18 22.88 0.66
CA VAL A 59 -0.37 21.79 0.07
C VAL A 59 -0.38 20.57 0.99
N ALA A 60 -0.57 19.40 0.40
CA ALA A 60 -0.30 18.12 1.08
C ALA A 60 0.53 17.18 0.16
N GLY A 61 1.39 16.37 0.76
CA GLY A 61 2.30 15.50 0.02
C GLY A 61 3.57 16.17 -0.47
N SER A 62 4.32 15.48 -1.35
CA SER A 62 5.58 15.98 -1.90
C SER A 62 5.97 15.19 -3.14
N VAL A 63 6.60 15.85 -4.11
CA VAL A 63 7.12 15.25 -5.36
C VAL A 63 8.64 15.10 -5.39
N SER A 64 9.38 15.86 -4.55
CA SER A 64 10.85 15.84 -4.57
C SER A 64 11.52 15.91 -3.19
N GLY A 65 10.74 16.18 -2.13
CA GLY A 65 11.27 16.39 -0.79
C GLY A 65 11.79 17.81 -0.55
N GLY A 66 11.31 18.80 -1.30
CA GLY A 66 11.55 20.23 -1.06
C GLY A 66 12.30 20.97 -2.18
N CYS A 67 12.82 20.25 -3.21
CA CYS A 67 13.67 20.90 -4.22
C CYS A 67 12.87 21.61 -5.32
N ILE A 68 11.82 21.01 -5.86
CA ILE A 68 11.04 21.54 -6.99
C ILE A 68 9.61 21.93 -6.61
N GLU A 69 9.21 21.74 -5.37
CA GLU A 69 7.84 21.97 -4.91
C GLU A 69 7.33 23.37 -5.25
N GLY A 70 8.16 24.41 -5.10
CA GLY A 70 7.77 25.79 -5.42
C GLY A 70 7.34 25.95 -6.89
N ALA A 71 8.15 25.45 -7.83
CA ALA A 71 7.81 25.50 -9.25
C ALA A 71 6.58 24.67 -9.60
N VAL A 72 6.42 23.49 -8.96
CA VAL A 72 5.24 22.65 -9.17
C VAL A 72 3.98 23.29 -8.61
N ILE A 73 4.06 24.03 -7.49
CA ILE A 73 2.93 24.80 -6.93
C ILE A 73 2.49 25.89 -7.89
N GLU A 74 3.43 26.67 -8.46
CA GLU A 74 3.11 27.72 -9.44
C GLU A 74 2.34 27.14 -10.64
N GLU A 75 2.85 26.08 -11.24
CA GLU A 75 2.18 25.39 -12.36
C GLU A 75 0.83 24.76 -11.95
N ALA A 76 0.72 24.23 -10.74
CA ALA A 76 -0.52 23.66 -10.23
C ALA A 76 -1.62 24.70 -10.10
N LEU A 77 -1.30 25.94 -9.69
CA LEU A 77 -2.24 27.06 -9.63
C LEU A 77 -2.69 27.49 -11.03
N GLU A 78 -1.80 27.49 -12.03
CA GLU A 78 -2.18 27.77 -13.41
C GLU A 78 -3.11 26.69 -13.98
N VAL A 79 -2.82 25.38 -13.70
CA VAL A 79 -3.68 24.27 -14.08
C VAL A 79 -5.09 24.40 -13.47
N LEU A 80 -5.21 24.94 -12.25
CA LEU A 80 -6.52 25.22 -11.65
C LEU A 80 -7.30 26.29 -12.41
N GLN A 81 -6.61 27.28 -12.99
CA GLN A 81 -7.24 28.38 -13.72
C GLN A 81 -7.69 27.97 -15.13
N ASP A 82 -6.82 27.28 -15.89
CA ASP A 82 -7.07 26.98 -17.30
C ASP A 82 -7.53 25.54 -17.57
N GLY A 83 -7.39 24.64 -16.57
CA GLY A 83 -7.80 23.23 -16.69
C GLY A 83 -6.90 22.40 -17.61
N ILE A 84 -5.77 22.93 -18.08
CA ILE A 84 -4.89 22.25 -19.04
C ILE A 84 -3.82 21.47 -18.30
N PRO A 85 -3.78 20.12 -18.38
CA PRO A 85 -2.72 19.32 -17.75
C PRO A 85 -1.32 19.71 -18.28
N ARG A 86 -0.33 19.70 -17.40
CA ARG A 86 1.06 20.02 -17.74
C ARG A 86 1.99 18.90 -17.30
N ARG A 87 2.93 18.57 -18.20
CA ARG A 87 4.09 17.76 -17.86
C ARG A 87 5.28 18.68 -17.61
N LEU A 88 5.94 18.48 -16.49
CA LEU A 88 7.10 19.25 -16.06
C LEU A 88 8.29 18.28 -15.96
N ASP A 89 9.35 18.55 -16.70
CA ASP A 89 10.55 17.73 -16.69
C ASP A 89 11.69 18.55 -16.04
N TYR A 90 12.26 18.05 -14.95
CA TYR A 90 13.36 18.67 -14.21
C TYR A 90 14.59 17.79 -14.29
N GLY A 91 15.71 18.32 -14.84
CA GLY A 91 16.97 17.59 -15.04
C GLY A 91 18.21 18.38 -14.62
N VAL A 92 19.37 17.73 -14.62
CA VAL A 92 20.64 18.31 -14.16
C VAL A 92 21.16 19.44 -15.10
N GLU A 93 20.68 19.51 -16.33
CA GLU A 93 21.15 20.47 -17.36
C GLU A 93 20.28 21.74 -17.48
N ASP A 94 19.14 21.79 -16.80
CA ASP A 94 18.26 22.96 -16.84
C ASP A 94 18.75 24.08 -15.92
N GLU A 95 18.87 25.31 -16.44
CA GLU A 95 19.17 26.50 -15.64
C GLU A 95 18.13 26.69 -14.51
N LEU A 96 16.88 26.27 -14.73
CA LEU A 96 15.82 26.21 -13.70
C LEU A 96 16.15 25.18 -12.62
N ALA A 97 16.65 23.98 -12.97
CA ALA A 97 17.03 22.94 -12.00
C ALA A 97 18.20 23.39 -11.11
N LEU A 98 19.11 24.19 -11.63
CA LEU A 98 20.20 24.82 -10.86
C LEU A 98 19.66 25.92 -9.94
N SER A 99 18.64 26.66 -10.35
CA SER A 99 18.01 27.71 -9.53
C SER A 99 17.14 27.16 -8.42
N VAL A 100 16.51 25.97 -8.59
CA VAL A 100 15.67 25.30 -7.60
C VAL A 100 16.41 24.25 -6.75
N GLY A 101 17.74 24.05 -6.97
CA GLY A 101 18.61 23.33 -6.04
C GLY A 101 18.45 21.80 -6.02
N LEU A 102 18.29 21.14 -7.20
CA LEU A 102 18.40 19.68 -7.33
C LEU A 102 19.83 19.21 -7.01
N SER A 103 20.17 19.23 -5.73
CA SER A 103 21.51 18.82 -5.24
C SER A 103 21.77 17.32 -5.40
N CYS A 104 20.78 16.51 -5.75
CA CYS A 104 20.87 15.05 -5.82
C CYS A 104 21.27 14.51 -7.20
N GLY A 105 21.36 15.37 -8.25
CA GLY A 105 21.76 14.97 -9.61
C GLY A 105 20.83 13.98 -10.31
N GLY A 106 19.57 13.89 -9.89
CA GLY A 106 18.52 13.07 -10.51
C GLY A 106 17.63 13.86 -11.46
N GLU A 107 16.88 13.15 -12.31
CA GLU A 107 15.83 13.73 -13.16
C GLU A 107 14.47 13.29 -12.64
N VAL A 108 13.48 14.20 -12.71
CA VAL A 108 12.10 13.95 -12.25
C VAL A 108 11.14 14.54 -13.26
N SER A 109 10.19 13.72 -13.72
CA SER A 109 9.06 14.18 -14.54
C SER A 109 7.79 14.16 -13.69
N VAL A 110 7.06 15.27 -13.67
CA VAL A 110 5.83 15.45 -12.91
C VAL A 110 4.68 15.76 -13.85
N LEU A 111 3.56 15.07 -13.70
CA LEU A 111 2.30 15.39 -14.38
C LEU A 111 1.42 16.16 -13.39
N VAL A 112 1.03 17.38 -13.79
CA VAL A 112 0.13 18.24 -13.03
C VAL A 112 -1.19 18.34 -13.76
N GLU A 113 -2.29 18.05 -13.07
CA GLU A 113 -3.63 18.08 -13.63
C GLU A 113 -4.67 18.52 -12.58
N LYS A 114 -5.80 19.03 -13.01
CA LYS A 114 -6.95 19.26 -12.12
C LYS A 114 -7.45 17.89 -11.61
N HIS A 115 -7.74 17.82 -10.30
CA HIS A 115 -8.15 16.56 -9.72
C HIS A 115 -9.46 16.03 -10.32
N TRP A 116 -9.53 14.76 -10.57
CA TRP A 116 -10.60 14.08 -11.33
C TRP A 116 -11.99 14.21 -10.71
N ALA A 117 -12.10 14.38 -9.40
CA ALA A 117 -13.38 14.63 -8.72
C ALA A 117 -14.10 15.89 -9.24
N PHE A 118 -13.34 16.87 -9.75
CA PHE A 118 -13.83 18.15 -10.25
C PHE A 118 -13.84 18.24 -11.79
N SER A 119 -13.73 17.10 -12.47
CA SER A 119 -13.83 17.05 -13.93
C SER A 119 -15.27 17.33 -14.38
N GLU A 120 -15.43 18.01 -15.51
CA GLU A 120 -16.74 18.17 -16.17
C GLU A 120 -17.20 16.87 -16.81
N GLU A 121 -16.28 15.99 -17.20
CA GLU A 121 -16.57 14.70 -17.79
C GLU A 121 -17.02 13.68 -16.74
N GLU A 122 -18.22 13.10 -16.96
CA GLU A 122 -18.80 12.09 -16.07
C GLU A 122 -17.91 10.84 -15.96
N GLN A 123 -17.36 10.39 -17.08
CA GLN A 123 -16.46 9.23 -17.12
C GLN A 123 -15.23 9.42 -16.21
N THR A 124 -14.62 10.60 -16.20
CA THR A 124 -13.48 10.92 -15.35
C THR A 124 -13.85 10.86 -13.85
N ARG A 125 -15.02 11.40 -13.49
CA ARG A 125 -15.53 11.31 -12.11
C ARG A 125 -15.85 9.87 -11.68
N GLU A 126 -16.39 9.07 -12.60
CA GLU A 126 -16.66 7.64 -12.37
C GLU A 126 -15.38 6.87 -12.08
N VAL A 127 -14.31 7.11 -12.85
CA VAL A 127 -12.97 6.52 -12.60
C VAL A 127 -12.47 6.85 -11.21
N TRP A 128 -12.59 8.13 -10.79
CA TRP A 128 -12.18 8.51 -9.43
C TRP A 128 -13.00 7.79 -8.34
N LYS A 129 -14.33 7.77 -8.50
CA LYS A 129 -15.23 7.09 -7.56
C LYS A 129 -14.89 5.60 -7.44
N SER A 130 -14.70 4.92 -8.56
CA SER A 130 -14.34 3.50 -8.58
C SER A 130 -12.96 3.23 -7.98
N LEU A 131 -11.99 4.14 -8.15
CA LEU A 131 -10.70 4.07 -7.47
C LEU A 131 -10.86 4.20 -5.95
N CYS A 132 -11.69 5.13 -5.48
CA CYS A 132 -11.98 5.27 -4.05
C CYS A 132 -12.62 4.00 -3.47
N GLU A 133 -13.59 3.42 -4.16
CA GLU A 133 -14.25 2.18 -3.75
C GLU A 133 -13.24 1.02 -3.67
N ALA A 134 -12.39 0.85 -4.68
CA ALA A 134 -11.34 -0.17 -4.68
C ALA A 134 -10.36 0.02 -3.50
N MET A 135 -9.94 1.26 -3.23
CA MET A 135 -9.04 1.57 -2.12
C MET A 135 -9.68 1.30 -0.75
N GLN A 136 -10.97 1.64 -0.58
CA GLN A 136 -11.72 1.38 0.66
C GLN A 136 -11.89 -0.11 0.92
N ASN A 137 -12.17 -0.88 -0.13
CA ASN A 137 -12.35 -2.33 -0.06
C ASN A 137 -11.02 -3.11 -0.03
N ASN A 138 -9.88 -2.41 -0.07
CA ASN A 138 -8.55 -3.00 -0.21
C ASN A 138 -8.44 -3.91 -1.46
N GLU A 139 -9.08 -3.50 -2.55
CA GLU A 139 -8.98 -4.16 -3.85
C GLU A 139 -7.82 -3.56 -4.67
N PRO A 140 -7.17 -4.37 -5.52
CA PRO A 140 -6.11 -3.85 -6.38
C PRO A 140 -6.70 -3.02 -7.50
N ALA A 141 -5.99 -1.95 -7.88
CA ALA A 141 -6.38 -1.09 -8.98
C ALA A 141 -5.15 -0.63 -9.77
N VAL A 142 -5.33 -0.34 -11.05
CA VAL A 142 -4.30 0.24 -11.92
C VAL A 142 -4.92 1.42 -12.66
N LEU A 143 -4.39 2.61 -12.42
CA LEU A 143 -4.82 3.84 -13.05
C LEU A 143 -3.89 4.19 -14.20
N LEU A 144 -4.46 4.44 -15.38
CA LEU A 144 -3.73 4.87 -16.57
C LEU A 144 -4.13 6.31 -16.91
N SER A 145 -3.12 7.17 -17.07
CA SER A 145 -3.32 8.57 -17.45
C SER A 145 -2.41 8.91 -18.63
N LYS A 146 -2.97 9.53 -19.65
CA LYS A 146 -2.17 10.07 -20.76
C LYS A 146 -1.40 11.30 -20.28
N THR A 147 -0.14 11.40 -20.66
CA THR A 147 0.76 12.48 -20.19
C THR A 147 0.79 13.69 -21.13
N ALA A 148 0.18 13.57 -22.30
CA ALA A 148 0.02 14.70 -23.22
C ALA A 148 -1.14 15.60 -22.79
N ASN A 149 -1.08 16.88 -23.15
CA ASN A 149 -2.10 17.91 -22.88
C ASN A 149 -3.48 17.64 -23.51
N SER A 150 -3.82 16.37 -23.72
CA SER A 150 -4.99 15.96 -24.51
C SER A 150 -6.31 15.95 -23.73
N GLY A 151 -6.27 16.19 -22.40
CA GLY A 151 -7.47 16.24 -21.57
C GLY A 151 -8.32 14.96 -21.60
N SER A 152 -7.77 13.83 -22.01
CA SER A 152 -8.53 12.58 -22.09
C SER A 152 -8.73 11.96 -20.72
N SER A 153 -9.95 11.46 -20.46
CA SER A 153 -10.29 10.75 -19.24
C SER A 153 -9.30 9.64 -18.91
N PRO A 154 -8.93 9.45 -17.64
CA PRO A 154 -8.13 8.30 -17.23
C PRO A 154 -8.89 6.99 -17.44
N LEU A 155 -8.14 5.86 -17.40
CA LEU A 155 -8.69 4.53 -17.47
C LEU A 155 -8.32 3.78 -16.19
N LEU A 156 -9.28 3.12 -15.55
CA LEU A 156 -9.05 2.30 -14.37
C LEU A 156 -9.24 0.82 -14.71
N ILE A 157 -8.22 0.03 -14.42
CA ILE A 157 -8.29 -1.43 -14.52
C ILE A 157 -8.35 -2.00 -13.11
N LEU A 158 -9.37 -2.77 -12.83
CA LEU A 158 -9.50 -3.56 -11.62
C LEU A 158 -9.08 -5.00 -11.95
N PRO A 159 -7.90 -5.48 -11.51
CA PRO A 159 -7.32 -6.76 -11.96
C PRO A 159 -8.23 -7.97 -11.76
N ASP A 160 -9.06 -7.95 -10.72
CA ASP A 160 -9.95 -9.06 -10.36
C ASP A 160 -11.39 -8.88 -10.86
N SER A 161 -11.70 -7.75 -11.54
CA SER A 161 -13.05 -7.46 -12.05
C SER A 161 -13.03 -6.73 -13.39
N ASP A 162 -13.51 -5.50 -13.46
CA ASP A 162 -13.81 -4.78 -14.69
C ASP A 162 -12.83 -3.65 -15.02
N THR A 163 -13.07 -3.02 -16.15
CA THR A 163 -12.41 -1.80 -16.61
C THR A 163 -13.42 -0.66 -16.49
N VAL A 164 -13.03 0.45 -15.89
CA VAL A 164 -13.81 1.68 -15.80
C VAL A 164 -13.18 2.76 -16.68
N GLY A 165 -13.98 3.34 -17.54
CA GLY A 165 -13.52 4.21 -18.60
C GLY A 165 -13.39 3.46 -19.95
N ASP A 166 -13.14 4.21 -21.01
CA ASP A 166 -13.00 3.65 -22.37
C ASP A 166 -12.02 4.49 -23.20
N TRP A 167 -11.07 3.83 -23.83
CA TRP A 167 -10.14 4.41 -24.81
C TRP A 167 -10.34 3.85 -26.21
N GLY A 168 -11.53 3.28 -26.48
CA GLY A 168 -11.87 2.68 -27.76
C GLY A 168 -10.99 1.48 -28.08
N GLU A 169 -10.46 1.44 -29.30
CA GLU A 169 -9.59 0.34 -29.77
C GLU A 169 -8.33 0.14 -28.92
N LYS A 170 -7.88 1.17 -28.18
CA LYS A 170 -6.70 1.12 -27.31
C LYS A 170 -6.98 0.52 -25.93
N THR A 171 -8.24 0.32 -25.54
CA THR A 171 -8.61 -0.19 -24.21
C THR A 171 -8.03 -1.58 -23.95
N LEU A 172 -7.99 -2.46 -24.94
CA LEU A 172 -7.44 -3.81 -24.78
C LEU A 172 -5.92 -3.78 -24.53
N GLU A 173 -5.17 -3.04 -25.35
CA GLU A 173 -3.73 -2.84 -25.19
C GLU A 173 -3.40 -2.21 -23.83
N ALA A 174 -4.18 -1.21 -23.41
CA ALA A 174 -4.06 -0.56 -22.11
C ALA A 174 -4.26 -1.55 -20.96
N LYS A 175 -5.28 -2.41 -21.04
CA LYS A 175 -5.55 -3.44 -20.04
C LYS A 175 -4.41 -4.46 -19.93
N GLU A 176 -3.87 -4.93 -21.04
CA GLU A 176 -2.75 -5.89 -21.05
C GLU A 176 -1.51 -5.29 -20.36
N ASN A 177 -1.13 -4.05 -20.72
CA ASN A 177 -0.01 -3.33 -20.11
C ASN A 177 -0.24 -3.06 -18.61
N ALA A 178 -1.48 -2.71 -18.22
CA ALA A 178 -1.83 -2.49 -16.82
C ALA A 178 -1.69 -3.77 -15.99
N LEU A 179 -2.18 -4.91 -16.49
CA LEU A 179 -2.07 -6.20 -15.80
C LEU A 179 -0.61 -6.67 -15.71
N GLU A 180 0.21 -6.37 -16.71
CA GLU A 180 1.65 -6.64 -16.65
C GLU A 180 2.35 -5.78 -15.59
N ALA A 181 2.05 -4.46 -15.54
CA ALA A 181 2.56 -3.55 -14.52
C ALA A 181 2.13 -3.99 -13.11
N TYR A 182 0.88 -4.41 -12.95
CA TYR A 182 0.35 -4.96 -11.69
C TYR A 182 1.11 -6.19 -11.22
N ARG A 183 1.31 -7.18 -12.11
CA ARG A 183 2.07 -8.41 -11.78
C ARG A 183 3.53 -8.12 -11.44
N ALA A 184 4.14 -7.15 -12.12
CA ALA A 184 5.49 -6.70 -11.84
C ALA A 184 5.58 -5.84 -10.57
N ARG A 185 4.45 -5.34 -10.07
CA ARG A 185 4.35 -4.36 -8.98
C ARG A 185 5.24 -3.15 -9.27
N GLU A 186 5.02 -2.52 -10.43
CA GLU A 186 5.83 -1.39 -10.89
C GLU A 186 4.96 -0.35 -11.59
N ASN A 187 5.11 0.92 -11.19
CA ASN A 187 4.60 2.02 -11.99
C ASN A 187 5.43 2.13 -13.27
N ARG A 188 4.78 2.45 -14.39
CA ARG A 188 5.44 2.51 -15.70
C ARG A 188 5.02 3.74 -16.48
N LEU A 189 5.95 4.29 -17.24
CA LEU A 189 5.69 5.27 -18.28
C LEU A 189 6.02 4.61 -19.61
N LEU A 190 5.03 4.44 -20.48
CA LEU A 190 5.20 3.77 -21.77
C LEU A 190 4.20 4.32 -22.80
N LYS A 191 4.36 3.96 -24.07
CA LYS A 191 3.42 4.32 -25.12
C LYS A 191 2.35 3.24 -25.30
N ILE A 192 1.09 3.67 -25.39
CA ILE A 192 -0.06 2.87 -25.82
C ILE A 192 -0.56 3.49 -27.11
N GLY A 193 -0.38 2.76 -28.21
CA GLY A 193 -0.44 3.37 -29.55
C GLY A 193 0.63 4.46 -29.67
N ASP A 194 0.21 5.68 -30.04
CA ASP A 194 1.12 6.84 -30.18
C ASP A 194 1.19 7.73 -28.94
N GLU A 195 0.38 7.43 -27.90
CA GLU A 195 0.24 8.29 -26.73
C GLU A 195 1.06 7.76 -25.53
N GLU A 196 1.88 8.64 -24.98
CA GLU A 196 2.62 8.33 -23.76
C GLU A 196 1.65 8.27 -22.57
N THR A 197 1.72 7.18 -21.83
CA THR A 197 0.78 6.83 -20.78
C THR A 197 1.52 6.49 -19.51
N PHE A 198 1.11 7.10 -18.40
CA PHE A 198 1.56 6.73 -17.07
C PHE A 198 0.62 5.67 -16.49
N ILE A 199 1.18 4.54 -16.12
CA ILE A 199 0.51 3.41 -15.47
C ILE A 199 0.87 3.44 -13.99
N GLN A 200 -0.10 3.76 -13.13
CA GLN A 200 0.07 3.79 -11.69
C GLN A 200 -0.64 2.60 -11.06
N VAL A 201 0.11 1.78 -10.34
CA VAL A 201 -0.36 0.56 -9.71
C VAL A 201 -0.72 0.83 -8.25
N PHE A 202 -1.92 0.42 -7.84
CA PHE A 202 -2.39 0.40 -6.45
C PHE A 202 -2.57 -1.07 -6.04
N PRO A 203 -1.56 -1.72 -5.46
CA PRO A 203 -1.71 -3.08 -4.99
C PRO A 203 -2.62 -3.12 -3.75
N ARG A 204 -3.13 -4.28 -3.38
CA ARG A 204 -3.72 -4.46 -2.06
C ARG A 204 -2.74 -4.05 -0.98
N ARG A 205 -3.24 -3.49 0.11
CA ARG A 205 -2.44 -3.34 1.33
C ARG A 205 -2.09 -4.74 1.83
N ASP A 206 -0.86 -4.91 2.27
CA ASP A 206 -0.48 -6.12 2.99
C ASP A 206 -1.37 -6.27 4.22
N GLN A 207 -1.85 -7.48 4.48
CA GLN A 207 -2.71 -7.76 5.62
C GLN A 207 -1.89 -8.30 6.79
N LEU A 208 -2.04 -7.68 7.97
CA LEU A 208 -1.55 -8.24 9.22
C LEU A 208 -2.71 -8.85 10.01
N LEU A 209 -2.77 -10.18 9.98
CA LEU A 209 -3.73 -10.98 10.72
C LEU A 209 -3.17 -11.28 12.11
N ILE A 210 -3.86 -10.87 13.15
CA ILE A 210 -3.44 -11.00 14.55
C ILE A 210 -4.45 -11.87 15.29
N ILE A 211 -4.01 -13.03 15.77
CA ILE A 211 -4.82 -13.91 16.61
C ILE A 211 -4.54 -13.60 18.07
N GLY A 212 -5.53 -12.98 18.72
CA GLY A 212 -5.47 -12.53 20.12
C GLY A 212 -5.37 -11.01 20.25
N ALA A 213 -6.28 -10.43 21.03
CA ALA A 213 -6.40 -9.00 21.32
C ALA A 213 -5.79 -8.64 22.69
N GLY A 214 -4.67 -9.28 23.08
CA GLY A 214 -3.96 -9.06 24.33
C GLY A 214 -3.22 -7.72 24.38
N HIS A 215 -2.37 -7.56 25.40
CA HIS A 215 -1.66 -6.30 25.64
C HIS A 215 -0.65 -5.95 24.55
N ILE A 216 0.01 -6.94 23.94
CA ILE A 216 1.00 -6.75 22.86
C ILE A 216 0.30 -6.31 21.56
N THR A 217 -0.95 -6.73 21.35
CA THR A 217 -1.71 -6.41 20.13
C THR A 217 -1.97 -4.91 19.99
N LEU A 218 -2.11 -4.18 21.10
CA LEU A 218 -2.41 -2.74 21.06
C LEU A 218 -1.30 -1.93 20.35
N PRO A 219 -0.03 -1.98 20.80
CA PRO A 219 1.06 -1.30 20.08
C PRO A 219 1.36 -1.95 18.72
N LEU A 220 1.12 -3.26 18.55
CA LEU A 220 1.34 -3.91 17.25
C LEU A 220 0.41 -3.36 16.17
N VAL A 221 -0.86 -3.11 16.48
CA VAL A 221 -1.82 -2.46 15.55
C VAL A 221 -1.36 -1.04 15.22
N GLN A 222 -0.86 -0.26 16.19
CA GLN A 222 -0.33 1.09 15.92
C GLN A 222 0.85 1.06 14.92
N PHE A 223 1.82 0.17 15.15
CA PHE A 223 2.95 0.03 14.22
C PHE A 223 2.52 -0.48 12.85
N ALA A 224 1.61 -1.44 12.80
CA ALA A 224 1.10 -1.99 11.55
C ALA A 224 0.40 -0.91 10.71
N LYS A 225 -0.45 -0.08 11.34
CA LYS A 225 -1.13 1.03 10.65
C LYS A 225 -0.16 2.10 10.17
N ALA A 226 0.85 2.45 10.97
CA ALA A 226 1.91 3.37 10.56
C ALA A 226 2.74 2.84 9.37
N LEU A 227 2.69 1.54 9.10
CA LEU A 227 3.36 0.84 7.99
C LEU A 227 2.38 0.45 6.87
N ASP A 228 1.18 1.02 6.85
CA ASP A 228 0.11 0.81 5.86
C ASP A 228 -0.38 -0.65 5.75
N PHE A 229 -0.31 -1.44 6.83
CA PHE A 229 -0.97 -2.75 6.85
C PHE A 229 -2.48 -2.61 7.08
N GLN A 230 -3.27 -3.40 6.35
CA GLN A 230 -4.63 -3.71 6.77
C GLN A 230 -4.57 -4.62 8.00
N THR A 231 -5.15 -4.19 9.10
CA THR A 231 -5.07 -4.90 10.38
C THR A 231 -6.34 -5.67 10.68
N VAL A 232 -6.21 -6.98 10.89
CA VAL A 232 -7.31 -7.87 11.25
C VAL A 232 -7.01 -8.53 12.58
N VAL A 233 -7.82 -8.26 13.59
CA VAL A 233 -7.65 -8.82 14.94
C VAL A 233 -8.79 -9.78 15.24
N ILE A 234 -8.47 -11.00 15.61
CA ILE A 234 -9.44 -12.07 15.96
C ILE A 234 -9.18 -12.52 17.38
N ASP A 235 -10.19 -12.43 18.25
CA ASP A 235 -10.13 -12.96 19.62
C ASP A 235 -11.52 -13.36 20.11
N PRO A 236 -11.78 -14.65 20.43
CA PRO A 236 -13.08 -15.09 20.90
C PRO A 236 -13.46 -14.57 22.29
N ARG A 237 -12.51 -13.98 22.99
CA ARG A 237 -12.70 -13.44 24.33
C ARG A 237 -13.17 -11.97 24.25
N LYS A 238 -14.48 -11.75 24.29
CA LYS A 238 -15.13 -10.43 24.15
C LYS A 238 -14.52 -9.32 25.00
N VAL A 239 -14.01 -9.64 26.19
CA VAL A 239 -13.34 -8.67 27.08
C VAL A 239 -12.09 -8.07 26.44
N PHE A 240 -11.41 -8.80 25.56
CA PHE A 240 -10.23 -8.32 24.84
C PHE A 240 -10.60 -7.72 23.47
N ALA A 241 -11.63 -8.23 22.81
CA ALA A 241 -12.07 -7.79 21.49
C ALA A 241 -12.98 -6.54 21.57
N THR A 242 -12.52 -5.49 22.22
CA THR A 242 -13.24 -4.20 22.39
C THR A 242 -12.46 -3.07 21.70
N ARG A 243 -13.13 -2.30 20.82
CA ARG A 243 -12.50 -1.23 20.04
C ARG A 243 -11.92 -0.11 20.88
N GLU A 244 -12.52 0.17 22.04
CA GLU A 244 -12.13 1.24 22.97
C GLU A 244 -10.77 1.00 23.63
N ARG A 245 -10.28 -0.24 23.59
CA ARG A 245 -8.93 -0.58 24.12
C ARG A 245 -7.80 -0.12 23.18
N PHE A 246 -8.09 0.08 21.91
CA PHE A 246 -7.13 0.44 20.90
C PHE A 246 -7.06 1.96 20.72
N ILE A 247 -5.86 2.54 20.84
CA ILE A 247 -5.61 3.95 20.48
C ILE A 247 -5.83 4.10 18.98
N GLU A 248 -5.13 3.27 18.19
CA GLU A 248 -5.39 3.09 16.75
C GLU A 248 -6.28 1.87 16.58
N LYS A 249 -7.50 2.08 16.07
CA LYS A 249 -8.46 0.99 15.88
C LYS A 249 -8.02 0.08 14.74
N PRO A 250 -8.07 -1.25 14.91
CA PRO A 250 -7.83 -2.16 13.79
C PRO A 250 -8.92 -1.98 12.71
N ASP A 251 -8.58 -2.24 11.45
CA ASP A 251 -9.54 -2.17 10.36
C ASP A 251 -10.68 -3.16 10.59
N HIS A 252 -10.34 -4.38 11.01
CA HIS A 252 -11.31 -5.41 11.39
C HIS A 252 -11.02 -5.95 12.80
N LEU A 253 -12.05 -6.03 13.62
CA LEU A 253 -11.99 -6.62 14.96
C LEU A 253 -13.13 -7.63 15.08
N LEU A 254 -12.77 -8.92 15.15
CA LEU A 254 -13.70 -10.05 15.13
C LEU A 254 -13.71 -10.75 16.49
N ASP A 255 -14.85 -10.74 17.18
CA ASP A 255 -15.08 -11.42 18.45
C ASP A 255 -15.54 -12.88 18.24
N GLN A 256 -14.79 -13.61 17.44
CA GLN A 256 -15.11 -14.96 16.97
C GLN A 256 -13.94 -15.92 17.24
N TRP A 257 -14.24 -17.22 17.24
CA TRP A 257 -13.19 -18.23 17.23
C TRP A 257 -12.43 -18.18 15.89
N PRO A 258 -11.10 -18.38 15.89
CA PRO A 258 -10.32 -18.30 14.65
C PRO A 258 -10.82 -19.20 13.53
N GLN A 259 -11.29 -20.41 13.85
CA GLN A 259 -11.82 -21.33 12.84
C GLN A 259 -13.07 -20.79 12.13
N ASP A 260 -13.94 -20.09 12.88
CA ASP A 260 -15.17 -19.52 12.34
C ASP A 260 -14.87 -18.22 11.56
N ALA A 261 -13.99 -17.39 12.11
CA ALA A 261 -13.60 -16.13 11.50
C ALA A 261 -12.78 -16.31 10.20
N LEU A 262 -11.97 -17.37 10.11
CA LEU A 262 -11.08 -17.63 8.97
C LEU A 262 -11.71 -18.53 7.90
N GLU A 263 -12.91 -19.09 8.11
CA GLU A 263 -13.57 -19.97 7.14
C GLU A 263 -13.78 -19.26 5.81
N ASP A 264 -14.31 -18.03 5.86
CA ASP A 264 -14.61 -17.20 4.69
C ASP A 264 -13.67 -15.99 4.54
N TRP A 265 -12.68 -15.85 5.46
CA TRP A 265 -11.78 -14.71 5.41
C TRP A 265 -10.75 -14.85 4.27
N PRO A 266 -10.62 -13.84 3.39
CA PRO A 266 -9.70 -13.92 2.27
C PRO A 266 -8.25 -13.90 2.78
N LEU A 267 -7.52 -15.02 2.57
CA LEU A 267 -6.10 -15.15 2.83
C LEU A 267 -5.35 -15.09 1.50
N HIS A 268 -4.47 -14.12 1.35
CA HIS A 268 -3.71 -13.83 0.15
C HIS A 268 -2.21 -14.03 0.35
N GLU A 269 -1.45 -14.01 -0.74
CA GLU A 269 0.03 -14.00 -0.71
C GLU A 269 0.65 -12.78 0.01
N ASP A 270 -0.17 -11.75 0.30
CA ASP A 270 0.20 -10.54 1.04
C ASP A 270 -0.32 -10.57 2.50
N THR A 271 -0.73 -11.76 3.01
CA THR A 271 -1.20 -11.94 4.38
C THR A 271 -0.06 -12.43 5.28
N TYR A 272 0.23 -11.67 6.33
CA TYR A 272 1.18 -11.99 7.38
C TYR A 272 0.41 -12.29 8.66
N ALA A 273 0.73 -13.38 9.35
CA ALA A 273 -0.03 -13.81 10.52
C ALA A 273 0.82 -13.82 11.79
N ILE A 274 0.26 -13.32 12.90
CA ILE A 274 0.89 -13.35 14.23
C ILE A 274 -0.12 -13.90 15.26
N LEU A 275 0.31 -14.92 16.03
CA LEU A 275 -0.49 -15.51 17.09
C LEU A 275 0.04 -15.07 18.47
N LEU A 276 -0.82 -14.46 19.30
CA LEU A 276 -0.47 -13.79 20.55
C LEU A 276 -1.20 -14.32 21.79
N THR A 277 -2.01 -15.39 21.66
CA THR A 277 -2.86 -15.82 22.79
C THR A 277 -2.14 -16.72 23.79
N HIS A 278 -1.14 -17.49 23.40
CA HIS A 278 -0.53 -18.61 24.13
C HIS A 278 -1.49 -19.76 24.47
N ASP A 279 -2.77 -19.66 24.10
CA ASP A 279 -3.76 -20.68 24.37
C ASP A 279 -3.85 -21.66 23.17
N PRO A 280 -3.49 -22.94 23.35
CA PRO A 280 -3.60 -23.93 22.29
C PRO A 280 -5.02 -24.09 21.71
N LYS A 281 -6.06 -23.78 22.50
CA LYS A 281 -7.46 -23.86 22.04
C LYS A 281 -7.79 -22.78 20.99
N ILE A 282 -7.03 -21.67 21.00
CA ILE A 282 -7.18 -20.57 20.04
C ILE A 282 -6.11 -20.65 18.94
N ASP A 283 -4.84 -20.83 19.36
CA ASP A 283 -3.69 -20.82 18.42
C ASP A 283 -3.67 -22.03 17.49
N ASP A 284 -3.93 -23.26 17.98
CA ASP A 284 -3.80 -24.47 17.15
C ASP A 284 -4.88 -24.55 16.05
N PRO A 285 -6.17 -24.23 16.26
CA PRO A 285 -7.15 -24.13 15.19
C PRO A 285 -6.78 -23.08 14.12
N ALA A 286 -6.32 -21.90 14.54
CA ALA A 286 -5.85 -20.87 13.61
C ALA A 286 -4.69 -21.39 12.75
N LEU A 287 -3.65 -21.98 13.36
CA LEU A 287 -2.50 -22.51 12.63
C LEU A 287 -2.87 -23.61 11.63
N LYS A 288 -3.84 -24.47 11.97
CA LYS A 288 -4.31 -25.53 11.05
C LYS A 288 -4.92 -24.94 9.77
N ILE A 289 -5.54 -23.76 9.84
CA ILE A 289 -6.09 -23.07 8.67
C ILE A 289 -4.98 -22.33 7.93
N LEU A 290 -4.22 -21.50 8.64
CA LEU A 290 -3.17 -20.66 8.05
C LEU A 290 -2.11 -21.50 7.31
N LEU A 291 -1.75 -22.66 7.85
CA LEU A 291 -0.77 -23.59 7.23
C LEU A 291 -1.29 -24.33 6.00
N LYS A 292 -2.56 -24.21 5.63
CA LYS A 292 -3.07 -24.64 4.32
C LYS A 292 -2.67 -23.70 3.19
N HIS A 293 -2.41 -22.43 3.53
CA HIS A 293 -2.04 -21.35 2.60
C HIS A 293 -0.53 -21.12 2.63
N ASP A 294 0.01 -20.61 1.52
CA ASP A 294 1.44 -20.28 1.40
C ASP A 294 1.65 -18.80 1.80
N LEU A 295 1.43 -18.52 3.09
CA LEU A 295 1.61 -17.17 3.64
C LEU A 295 3.10 -16.84 3.77
N PRO A 296 3.52 -15.59 3.49
CA PRO A 296 4.91 -15.16 3.56
C PRO A 296 5.49 -15.15 4.98
N TYR A 297 4.61 -15.11 6.00
CA TYR A 297 5.03 -15.13 7.41
C TYR A 297 3.92 -15.63 8.32
N ILE A 298 4.26 -16.55 9.20
CA ILE A 298 3.44 -16.97 10.33
C ILE A 298 4.33 -16.96 11.57
N GLY A 299 4.06 -16.03 12.51
CA GLY A 299 4.77 -15.91 13.77
C GLY A 299 3.90 -16.31 14.96
N ALA A 300 4.47 -16.96 15.94
CA ALA A 300 3.73 -17.34 17.14
C ALA A 300 4.51 -16.97 18.41
N LEU A 301 3.86 -16.19 19.27
CA LEU A 301 4.37 -15.79 20.57
C LEU A 301 4.63 -17.03 21.46
N GLY A 302 5.66 -16.96 22.30
CA GLY A 302 5.96 -17.99 23.29
C GLY A 302 7.47 -18.23 23.45
N SER A 303 7.84 -19.06 24.42
CA SER A 303 9.23 -19.52 24.58
C SER A 303 9.57 -20.62 23.58
N ARG A 304 10.87 -20.87 23.37
CA ARG A 304 11.33 -22.05 22.58
C ARG A 304 10.68 -23.35 23.03
N LYS A 305 10.51 -23.53 24.37
CA LYS A 305 9.83 -24.70 24.95
C LYS A 305 8.36 -24.75 24.57
N THR A 306 7.67 -23.62 24.57
CA THR A 306 6.25 -23.51 24.16
C THR A 306 6.10 -23.82 22.67
N HIS A 307 7.02 -23.30 21.84
CA HIS A 307 7.03 -23.58 20.42
C HIS A 307 7.27 -25.06 20.11
N ALA A 308 8.23 -25.71 20.76
CA ALA A 308 8.47 -27.15 20.62
C ALA A 308 7.22 -28.00 20.93
N LYS A 309 6.48 -27.65 22.00
CA LYS A 309 5.20 -28.32 22.32
C LYS A 309 4.12 -28.06 21.26
N ARG A 310 4.10 -26.86 20.65
CA ARG A 310 3.20 -26.51 19.55
C ARG A 310 3.49 -27.38 18.32
N CYS A 311 4.77 -27.52 17.97
CA CYS A 311 5.16 -28.38 16.83
C CYS A 311 4.65 -29.81 17.00
N VAL A 312 4.84 -30.41 18.18
CA VAL A 312 4.34 -31.78 18.45
C VAL A 312 2.81 -31.87 18.24
N ARG A 313 2.03 -30.94 18.76
CA ARG A 313 0.55 -30.94 18.57
C ARG A 313 0.12 -30.79 17.12
N LEU A 314 0.88 -30.00 16.34
CA LEU A 314 0.63 -29.82 14.89
C LEU A 314 0.98 -31.08 14.11
N GLU A 315 2.07 -31.79 14.46
CA GLU A 315 2.44 -33.10 13.90
C GLU A 315 1.37 -34.15 14.20
N GLU A 316 0.91 -34.25 15.46
CA GLU A 316 -0.19 -35.10 15.87
C GLU A 316 -1.50 -34.80 15.13
N ALA A 317 -1.69 -33.54 14.71
CA ALA A 317 -2.82 -33.10 13.90
C ALA A 317 -2.64 -33.37 12.38
N GLY A 318 -1.53 -34.00 11.96
CA GLY A 318 -1.27 -34.36 10.57
C GLY A 318 -0.69 -33.26 9.69
N ILE A 319 -0.19 -32.16 10.27
CA ILE A 319 0.49 -31.11 9.52
C ILE A 319 1.91 -31.57 9.17
N SER A 320 2.32 -31.38 7.91
CA SER A 320 3.66 -31.78 7.46
C SER A 320 4.77 -30.96 8.16
N THR A 321 5.90 -31.63 8.43
CA THR A 321 7.06 -31.05 9.09
C THR A 321 7.55 -29.76 8.38
N GLY A 322 7.55 -29.73 7.04
CA GLY A 322 7.95 -28.54 6.27
C GLY A 322 7.07 -27.33 6.55
N LYS A 323 5.74 -27.51 6.65
CA LYS A 323 4.80 -26.43 7.00
C LYS A 323 4.95 -26.00 8.47
N ILE A 324 5.20 -26.95 9.37
CA ILE A 324 5.44 -26.62 10.79
C ILE A 324 6.70 -25.77 10.95
N GLN A 325 7.77 -26.09 10.21
CA GLN A 325 9.03 -25.35 10.25
C GLN A 325 8.94 -23.94 9.68
N SER A 326 7.93 -23.62 8.85
CA SER A 326 7.71 -22.24 8.39
C SER A 326 7.15 -21.32 9.49
N VAL A 327 6.60 -21.87 10.58
CA VAL A 327 6.13 -21.08 11.72
C VAL A 327 7.32 -20.56 12.53
N LYS A 328 7.46 -19.24 12.63
CA LYS A 328 8.48 -18.60 13.46
C LYS A 328 8.04 -18.63 14.94
N GLY A 329 8.85 -19.25 15.76
CA GLY A 329 8.57 -19.36 17.20
C GLY A 329 9.85 -19.52 18.03
N PRO A 330 10.12 -18.58 18.94
CA PRO A 330 9.39 -17.35 19.28
C PRO A 330 9.31 -16.35 18.13
N ALA A 331 8.15 -15.70 17.96
CA ALA A 331 7.98 -14.63 16.98
C ALA A 331 8.69 -13.35 17.45
N GLY A 332 9.31 -12.63 16.51
CA GLY A 332 9.99 -11.37 16.71
C GLY A 332 11.51 -11.49 16.69
N MET A 333 12.17 -10.45 16.21
CA MET A 333 13.61 -10.31 16.20
C MET A 333 14.16 -10.25 17.63
N ASP A 334 15.34 -10.84 17.89
CA ASP A 334 15.99 -10.76 19.19
C ASP A 334 16.63 -9.36 19.39
N ILE A 335 15.86 -8.45 19.96
CA ILE A 335 16.28 -7.08 20.32
C ILE A 335 16.38 -6.88 21.84
N GLY A 336 16.26 -7.95 22.62
CA GLY A 336 16.22 -7.87 24.08
C GLY A 336 14.90 -7.29 24.63
N ALA A 337 13.80 -7.38 23.87
CA ALA A 337 12.49 -6.81 24.20
C ALA A 337 11.96 -7.32 25.55
N LYS A 338 11.41 -6.41 26.37
CA LYS A 338 10.83 -6.69 27.69
C LYS A 338 9.40 -6.16 27.84
N THR A 339 9.10 -5.01 27.26
CA THR A 339 7.77 -4.38 27.31
C THR A 339 6.90 -4.83 26.15
N ALA A 340 5.58 -4.67 26.29
CA ALA A 340 4.63 -4.98 25.21
C ALA A 340 4.94 -4.20 23.92
N GLY A 341 5.33 -2.94 24.03
CA GLY A 341 5.74 -2.11 22.88
C GLY A 341 7.01 -2.63 22.20
N GLU A 342 8.05 -2.99 22.97
CA GLU A 342 9.29 -3.55 22.43
C GLU A 342 9.07 -4.91 21.76
N ILE A 343 8.21 -5.76 22.34
CA ILE A 343 7.84 -7.06 21.75
C ILE A 343 7.08 -6.83 20.44
N ALA A 344 6.12 -5.91 20.42
CA ALA A 344 5.38 -5.55 19.21
C ALA A 344 6.33 -5.00 18.13
N LEU A 345 7.30 -4.14 18.50
CA LEU A 345 8.31 -3.61 17.60
C LEU A 345 9.19 -4.74 17.00
N SER A 346 9.62 -5.69 17.83
CA SER A 346 10.41 -6.83 17.37
C SER A 346 9.65 -7.71 16.37
N MET A 347 8.35 -7.92 16.61
CA MET A 347 7.48 -8.70 15.74
C MET A 347 7.20 -8.01 14.40
N ILE A 348 6.86 -6.72 14.42
CA ILE A 348 6.63 -5.99 13.17
C ILE A 348 7.92 -5.85 12.36
N GLY A 349 9.07 -5.72 13.01
CA GLY A 349 10.38 -5.75 12.37
C GLY A 349 10.63 -7.07 11.64
N GLU A 350 10.28 -8.20 12.25
CA GLU A 350 10.40 -9.52 11.62
C GLU A 350 9.42 -9.69 10.45
N VAL A 351 8.18 -9.19 10.56
CA VAL A 351 7.21 -9.13 9.44
C VAL A 351 7.78 -8.32 8.28
N ILE A 352 8.36 -7.14 8.55
CA ILE A 352 8.99 -6.33 7.50
C ILE A 352 10.18 -7.06 6.87
N ALA A 353 10.98 -7.78 7.66
CA ALA A 353 12.08 -8.58 7.13
C ALA A 353 11.56 -9.69 6.20
N ALA A 354 10.46 -10.37 6.56
CA ALA A 354 9.78 -11.33 5.70
C ALA A 354 9.28 -10.68 4.39
N LYS A 355 8.56 -9.56 4.51
CA LYS A 355 8.06 -8.78 3.37
C LYS A 355 9.20 -8.39 2.40
N ARG A 356 10.40 -8.16 2.90
CA ARG A 356 11.59 -7.77 2.12
C ARG A 356 12.44 -8.96 1.66
N GLY A 357 12.05 -10.21 1.96
CA GLY A 357 12.81 -11.42 1.64
C GLY A 357 14.16 -11.48 2.37
N ARG A 358 14.18 -11.05 3.63
CA ARG A 358 15.37 -10.97 4.49
C ARG A 358 15.32 -11.93 5.70
N LEU A 359 14.36 -12.89 5.73
CA LEU A 359 14.25 -13.94 6.74
C LEU A 359 14.87 -15.24 6.30
#